data_2a173e9a22925a9558d9a7b3a580e879
#
_entry.id   2a173e9a22925a9558d9a7b3a580e879
#
_cell.length_a   1.000
_cell.length_b   1.000
_cell.length_c   1.000
_cell.angle_alpha   90.00
_cell.angle_beta   90.00
_cell.angle_gamma   90.00
#
_symmetry.space_group_name_H-M   'P 1'
#
loop_
_entity.id
_entity.type
_entity.pdbx_description
1 polymer ?
#
loop_
_entity_poly.entity_id
_entity_poly.type
_entity_poly.pdbx_seq_one_letter_code
_entity_poly.pdbx_strand_id
1 'polypeptide(L)'
;FDKALLPRRAAGASAHFRLLGGAGPMAQRYSIADGPGLHSYGSEQDRVQALPGAGRELAPGLTEAMVRFGARFEYARTVEDVLARRSRLLFLDAGLARSLARPVAEILRQETGRDPQQAAFEALADKYLRLPV
;
A
#
# COMPACT_ATOMS: atom_id res chain seq x y z
N PHE A 1 43.70 4.05 8.70
CA PHE A 1 42.50 3.78 7.89
C PHE A 1 42.70 4.44 6.52
N ASP A 2 43.00 3.64 5.51
CA ASP A 2 43.18 4.17 4.15
C ASP A 2 41.81 4.51 3.56
N LYS A 3 41.44 5.78 3.64
CA LYS A 3 40.21 6.33 3.13
C LYS A 3 40.17 6.41 1.59
N ALA A 4 41.22 5.96 0.90
CA ALA A 4 41.36 5.99 -0.55
C ALA A 4 40.71 4.79 -1.24
N LEU A 5 40.25 3.78 -0.52
CA LEU A 5 39.62 2.58 -1.09
C LEU A 5 38.20 2.81 -1.67
N LEU A 6 37.57 3.93 -1.38
CA LEU A 6 36.27 4.27 -1.95
C LEU A 6 36.38 5.59 -2.71
N PRO A 7 35.97 5.64 -3.98
CA PRO A 7 35.92 6.89 -4.71
C PRO A 7 35.05 7.89 -3.96
N ARG A 8 35.50 9.14 -3.84
CA ARG A 8 34.71 10.24 -3.28
C ARG A 8 33.41 10.32 -4.09
N ARG A 9 32.31 9.86 -3.51
CA ARG A 9 30.98 10.12 -4.10
C ARG A 9 30.63 11.57 -3.87
N ALA A 10 30.09 12.21 -4.90
CA ALA A 10 29.44 13.52 -4.77
C ALA A 10 28.42 13.46 -3.62
N ALA A 11 28.21 14.60 -2.97
CA ALA A 11 27.20 14.73 -1.91
C ALA A 11 25.91 14.07 -2.34
N GLY A 12 25.33 13.24 -1.46
CA GLY A 12 24.25 12.31 -1.82
C GLY A 12 23.09 12.98 -2.53
N ALA A 13 22.76 12.48 -3.70
CA ALA A 13 21.59 12.92 -4.47
C ALA A 13 20.25 12.61 -3.78
N SER A 14 20.26 11.86 -2.68
CA SER A 14 19.06 11.41 -1.97
C SER A 14 18.18 12.54 -1.45
N ALA A 15 18.76 13.70 -1.12
CA ALA A 15 17.99 14.87 -0.69
C ALA A 15 17.07 15.46 -1.80
N HIS A 16 17.39 15.20 -3.06
CA HIS A 16 16.65 15.68 -4.23
C HIS A 16 15.92 14.53 -4.97
N PHE A 17 16.03 13.31 -4.45
CA PHE A 17 15.35 12.18 -5.06
C PHE A 17 13.85 12.25 -4.76
N ARG A 18 13.05 12.35 -5.81
CA ARG A 18 11.60 12.39 -5.66
C ARG A 18 11.06 10.99 -5.38
N LEU A 19 10.34 10.87 -4.28
CA LEU A 19 9.61 9.65 -3.96
C LEU A 19 8.40 9.50 -4.90
N LEU A 20 7.95 8.27 -5.04
CA LEU A 20 6.70 7.96 -5.76
C LEU A 20 5.55 8.76 -5.12
N GLY A 21 4.77 9.46 -5.93
CA GLY A 21 3.71 10.34 -5.44
C GLY A 21 4.16 11.74 -4.96
N GLY A 22 5.48 11.99 -4.85
CA GLY A 22 6.04 13.23 -4.30
C GLY A 22 6.24 14.38 -5.29
N ALA A 23 5.70 14.32 -6.51
CA ALA A 23 5.96 15.32 -7.56
C ALA A 23 4.92 16.47 -7.62
N GLY A 24 4.12 16.66 -6.60
CA GLY A 24 3.09 17.71 -6.57
C GLY A 24 3.34 18.77 -5.51
N PRO A 25 2.60 19.88 -5.54
CA PRO A 25 2.59 20.82 -4.43
C PRO A 25 2.08 20.12 -3.17
N MET A 26 2.68 20.43 -2.01
CA MET A 26 2.22 19.93 -0.71
C MET A 26 0.88 20.59 -0.35
N ALA A 27 -0.19 20.22 -1.05
CA ALA A 27 -1.45 20.93 -0.98
C ALA A 27 -2.38 20.47 0.14
N GLN A 28 -2.26 19.24 0.64
CA GLN A 28 -3.18 18.74 1.65
C GLN A 28 -2.49 17.93 2.73
N ARG A 29 -2.79 18.26 3.98
CA ARG A 29 -2.43 17.43 5.13
C ARG A 29 -3.57 16.44 5.36
N TYR A 30 -3.26 15.17 5.35
CA TYR A 30 -4.21 14.10 5.68
C TYR A 30 -3.97 13.62 7.11
N SER A 31 -5.05 13.33 7.82
CA SER A 31 -4.97 12.72 9.13
C SER A 31 -4.54 11.27 9.02
N ILE A 32 -3.78 10.79 9.99
CA ILE A 32 -3.46 9.37 10.12
C ILE A 32 -4.72 8.51 10.34
N ALA A 33 -5.80 9.12 10.80
CA ALA A 33 -7.09 8.48 11.00
C ALA A 33 -7.95 8.43 9.72
N ASP A 34 -7.55 9.13 8.65
CA ASP A 34 -8.27 9.07 7.40
C ASP A 34 -8.15 7.66 6.79
N GLY A 35 -9.27 7.15 6.30
CA GLY A 35 -9.34 5.87 5.60
C GLY A 35 -8.54 5.87 4.29
N PRO A 36 -8.47 4.73 3.61
CA PRO A 36 -7.82 4.65 2.30
C PRO A 36 -8.52 5.55 1.28
N GLY A 37 -7.78 6.03 0.29
CA GLY A 37 -8.31 6.87 -0.78
C GLY A 37 -7.24 7.28 -1.78
N LEU A 38 -7.66 7.81 -2.93
CA LEU A 38 -6.76 8.30 -3.98
C LEU A 38 -5.82 9.39 -3.49
N HIS A 39 -6.22 10.17 -2.48
CA HIS A 39 -5.39 11.17 -1.86
C HIS A 39 -4.04 10.64 -1.36
N SER A 40 -3.97 9.36 -1.00
CA SER A 40 -2.73 8.72 -0.53
C SER A 40 -1.67 8.56 -1.62
N TYR A 41 -2.02 8.73 -2.89
CA TYR A 41 -1.12 8.51 -4.03
C TYR A 41 -0.48 9.79 -4.57
N GLY A 42 -0.84 10.97 -4.06
CA GLY A 42 -0.24 12.24 -4.48
C GLY A 42 -0.31 12.43 -6.00
N SER A 43 0.83 12.69 -6.64
CA SER A 43 0.93 12.86 -8.10
C SER A 43 0.69 11.59 -8.93
N GLU A 44 0.56 10.42 -8.31
CA GLU A 44 0.34 9.14 -9.00
C GLU A 44 -1.14 8.79 -9.16
N GLN A 45 -2.06 9.65 -8.74
CA GLN A 45 -3.51 9.39 -8.80
C GLN A 45 -3.99 9.00 -10.19
N ASP A 46 -3.56 9.72 -11.22
CA ASP A 46 -3.95 9.43 -12.61
C ASP A 46 -3.46 8.05 -13.06
N ARG A 47 -2.26 7.65 -12.62
CA ARG A 47 -1.72 6.32 -12.92
C ARG A 47 -2.52 5.22 -12.24
N VAL A 48 -2.96 5.44 -11.00
CA VAL A 48 -3.85 4.49 -10.31
C VAL A 48 -5.17 4.37 -11.05
N GLN A 49 -5.78 5.49 -11.44
CA GLN A 49 -7.05 5.51 -12.17
C GLN A 49 -6.98 4.88 -13.56
N ALA A 50 -5.80 4.87 -14.19
CA ALA A 50 -5.59 4.22 -15.48
C ALA A 50 -5.49 2.68 -15.40
N LEU A 51 -5.39 2.11 -14.19
CA LEU A 51 -5.31 0.66 -14.03
C LEU A 51 -6.70 0.00 -14.07
N PRO A 52 -6.76 -1.28 -14.48
CA PRO A 52 -7.99 -2.06 -14.40
C PRO A 52 -8.55 -2.07 -12.98
N GLY A 53 -9.87 -1.95 -12.87
CA GLY A 53 -10.56 -1.98 -11.57
C GLY A 53 -10.61 -0.64 -10.84
N ALA A 54 -10.32 0.49 -11.50
CA ALA A 54 -10.47 1.82 -10.90
C ALA A 54 -11.91 2.12 -10.46
N GLY A 55 -12.89 1.63 -11.19
CA GLY A 55 -14.31 1.72 -10.84
C GLY A 55 -14.81 0.62 -9.91
N ARG A 56 -13.99 -0.37 -9.56
CA ARG A 56 -14.36 -1.45 -8.67
C ARG A 56 -13.89 -1.17 -7.25
N GLU A 57 -14.79 -0.68 -6.43
CA GLU A 57 -14.55 -0.44 -5.02
C GLU A 57 -14.65 -1.76 -4.24
N LEU A 58 -13.63 -2.07 -3.46
CA LEU A 58 -13.59 -3.24 -2.57
C LEU A 58 -14.11 -2.88 -1.17
N ALA A 59 -13.81 -1.68 -0.73
CA ALA A 59 -14.31 -1.05 0.49
C ALA A 59 -14.28 0.47 0.30
N PRO A 60 -14.96 1.25 1.16
CA PRO A 60 -14.95 2.70 1.03
C PRO A 60 -13.54 3.27 0.89
N GLY A 61 -13.26 3.89 -0.25
CA GLY A 61 -11.98 4.47 -0.59
C GLY A 61 -10.87 3.50 -1.04
N LEU A 62 -11.10 2.20 -1.04
CA LEU A 62 -10.15 1.19 -1.51
C LEU A 62 -10.66 0.52 -2.79
N THR A 63 -10.00 0.74 -3.92
CA THR A 63 -10.34 0.14 -5.21
C THR A 63 -9.41 -1.00 -5.60
N GLU A 64 -9.85 -1.86 -6.52
CA GLU A 64 -9.02 -2.89 -7.11
C GLU A 64 -7.76 -2.29 -7.76
N ALA A 65 -7.88 -1.15 -8.45
CA ALA A 65 -6.75 -0.46 -9.07
C ALA A 65 -5.67 -0.07 -8.06
N MET A 66 -6.03 0.32 -6.84
CA MET A 66 -5.06 0.61 -5.77
C MET A 66 -4.29 -0.63 -5.35
N VAL A 67 -4.94 -1.79 -5.27
CA VAL A 67 -4.27 -3.06 -4.97
C VAL A 67 -3.29 -3.42 -6.10
N ARG A 68 -3.70 -3.28 -7.36
CA ARG A 68 -2.85 -3.53 -8.53
C ARG A 68 -1.67 -2.57 -8.58
N PHE A 69 -1.89 -1.28 -8.30
CA PHE A 69 -0.83 -0.29 -8.22
C PHE A 69 0.20 -0.66 -7.15
N GLY A 70 -0.25 -1.02 -5.96
CA GLY A 70 0.62 -1.49 -4.88
C GLY A 70 1.47 -2.70 -5.29
N ALA A 71 0.89 -3.66 -5.99
CA ALA A 71 1.61 -4.84 -6.48
C ALA A 71 2.66 -4.50 -7.56
N ARG A 72 2.31 -3.62 -8.51
CA ARG A 72 3.16 -3.29 -9.66
C ARG A 72 4.27 -2.29 -9.34
N PHE A 73 3.99 -1.29 -8.51
CA PHE A 73 4.88 -0.13 -8.34
C PHE A 73 5.39 0.07 -6.92
N GLU A 74 4.78 -0.59 -5.92
CA GLU A 74 5.13 -0.39 -4.52
C GLU A 74 5.51 -1.68 -3.79
N TYR A 75 5.73 -2.75 -4.52
CA TYR A 75 6.19 -4.04 -4.00
C TYR A 75 5.24 -4.70 -2.99
N ALA A 76 3.93 -4.50 -3.09
CA ALA A 76 2.97 -5.28 -2.31
C ALA A 76 2.95 -6.73 -2.79
N ARG A 77 3.14 -7.69 -1.90
CA ARG A 77 3.20 -9.12 -2.20
C ARG A 77 2.18 -9.92 -1.42
N THR A 78 1.80 -9.46 -0.24
CA THR A 78 0.90 -10.14 0.67
C THR A 78 -0.37 -9.32 0.92
N VAL A 79 -1.42 -10.01 1.38
CA VAL A 79 -2.66 -9.35 1.82
C VAL A 79 -2.36 -8.36 2.96
N GLU A 80 -1.44 -8.72 3.85
CA GLU A 80 -1.01 -7.85 4.94
C GLU A 80 -0.35 -6.55 4.42
N ASP A 81 0.45 -6.63 3.35
CA ASP A 81 1.04 -5.43 2.75
C ASP A 81 -0.04 -4.42 2.32
N VAL A 82 -1.14 -4.91 1.77
CA VAL A 82 -2.24 -4.06 1.31
C VAL A 82 -3.11 -3.59 2.48
N LEU A 83 -3.61 -4.51 3.29
CA LEU A 83 -4.66 -4.21 4.27
C LEU A 83 -4.14 -3.70 5.61
N ALA A 84 -2.88 -3.97 5.96
CA ALA A 84 -2.26 -3.44 7.17
C ALA A 84 -1.33 -2.26 6.89
N ARG A 85 -0.40 -2.41 5.95
CA ARG A 85 0.67 -1.42 5.74
C ARG A 85 0.26 -0.25 4.86
N ARG A 86 -0.47 -0.50 3.75
CA ARG A 86 -0.84 0.55 2.80
C ARG A 86 -2.15 1.22 3.15
N SER A 87 -3.22 0.46 3.25
CA SER A 87 -4.53 1.02 3.57
C SER A 87 -4.77 1.24 5.07
N ARG A 88 -3.98 0.60 5.92
CA ARG A 88 -4.12 0.58 7.39
C ARG A 88 -5.49 0.10 7.86
N LEU A 89 -6.23 -0.56 7.00
CA LEU A 89 -7.60 -0.97 7.26
C LEU A 89 -7.69 -1.96 8.45
N LEU A 90 -6.66 -2.81 8.60
CA LEU A 90 -6.58 -3.73 9.74
C LEU A 90 -6.68 -3.00 11.09
N PHE A 91 -6.11 -1.81 11.18
CA PHE A 91 -6.08 -1.02 12.43
C PHE A 91 -7.31 -0.14 12.59
N LEU A 92 -7.96 0.23 11.49
CA LEU A 92 -9.16 1.06 11.48
C LEU A 92 -10.43 0.23 11.66
N ASP A 93 -10.49 -0.91 10.98
CA ASP A 93 -11.63 -1.85 11.01
C ASP A 93 -11.14 -3.26 10.68
N ALA A 94 -10.77 -4.03 11.70
CA ALA A 94 -10.25 -5.39 11.55
C ALA A 94 -11.28 -6.35 10.92
N GLY A 95 -12.57 -6.15 11.20
CA GLY A 95 -13.65 -6.97 10.65
C GLY A 95 -13.78 -6.78 9.13
N LEU A 96 -13.80 -5.54 8.70
CA LEU A 96 -13.81 -5.20 7.28
C LEU A 96 -12.54 -5.70 6.59
N ALA A 97 -11.37 -5.44 7.17
CA ALA A 97 -10.09 -5.92 6.63
C ALA A 97 -10.09 -7.45 6.43
N ARG A 98 -10.58 -8.20 7.42
CA ARG A 98 -10.70 -9.65 7.33
C ARG A 98 -11.59 -10.10 6.17
N SER A 99 -12.74 -9.43 5.97
CA SER A 99 -13.66 -9.76 4.87
C SER A 99 -13.06 -9.50 3.48
N LEU A 100 -12.10 -8.58 3.39
CA LEU A 100 -11.40 -8.22 2.16
C LEU A 100 -10.18 -9.11 1.86
N ALA A 101 -9.78 -9.99 2.76
CA ALA A 101 -8.62 -10.86 2.59
C ALA A 101 -8.67 -11.65 1.28
N ARG A 102 -9.82 -12.27 0.99
CA ARG A 102 -10.01 -13.07 -0.22
C ARG A 102 -9.94 -12.25 -1.52
N PRO A 103 -10.75 -11.19 -1.72
CA PRO A 103 -10.69 -10.43 -2.97
C PRO A 103 -9.32 -9.78 -3.19
N VAL A 104 -8.66 -9.29 -2.15
CA VAL A 104 -7.29 -8.76 -2.26
C VAL A 104 -6.30 -9.86 -2.65
N ALA A 105 -6.41 -11.05 -2.05
CA ALA A 105 -5.57 -12.18 -2.40
C ALA A 105 -5.72 -12.61 -3.86
N GLU A 106 -6.93 -12.61 -4.38
CA GLU A 106 -7.19 -12.95 -5.79
C GLU A 106 -6.50 -11.97 -6.74
N ILE A 107 -6.59 -10.66 -6.45
CA ILE A 107 -5.92 -9.62 -7.24
C ILE A 107 -4.40 -9.78 -7.17
N LEU A 108 -3.84 -9.98 -5.97
CA LEU A 108 -2.41 -10.15 -5.79
C LEU A 108 -1.87 -11.40 -6.51
N ARG A 109 -2.60 -12.53 -6.52
CA ARG A 109 -2.23 -13.71 -7.30
C ARG A 109 -2.17 -13.43 -8.79
N GLN A 110 -3.15 -12.67 -9.32
CA GLN A 110 -3.16 -12.28 -10.72
C GLN A 110 -1.95 -11.42 -11.08
N GLU A 111 -1.57 -10.49 -10.21
CA GLU A 111 -0.47 -9.55 -10.47
C GLU A 111 0.92 -10.16 -10.24
N THR A 112 1.06 -11.06 -9.26
CA THR A 112 2.38 -11.53 -8.83
C THR A 112 2.66 -13.00 -9.16
N GLY A 113 1.63 -13.80 -9.39
CA GLY A 113 1.74 -15.26 -9.57
C GLY A 113 2.18 -16.00 -8.30
N ARG A 114 2.16 -15.36 -7.12
CA ARG A 114 2.64 -15.90 -5.85
C ARG A 114 1.51 -16.08 -4.85
N ASP A 115 1.76 -16.87 -3.80
CA ASP A 115 0.86 -16.94 -2.66
C ASP A 115 0.86 -15.62 -1.88
N PRO A 116 -0.30 -14.93 -1.79
CA PRO A 116 -0.41 -13.67 -1.07
C PRO A 116 -0.61 -13.83 0.44
N GLN A 117 -0.43 -15.03 0.98
CA GLN A 117 -0.53 -15.36 2.40
C GLN A 117 -1.89 -14.98 3.04
N GLN A 118 -2.97 -15.27 2.36
CA GLN A 118 -4.33 -14.95 2.80
C GLN A 118 -4.64 -15.52 4.19
N ALA A 119 -4.38 -16.81 4.41
CA ALA A 119 -4.69 -17.48 5.69
C ALA A 119 -3.91 -16.88 6.86
N ALA A 120 -2.65 -16.49 6.64
CA ALA A 120 -1.85 -15.81 7.65
C ALA A 120 -2.43 -14.45 8.03
N PHE A 121 -2.91 -13.69 7.05
CA PHE A 121 -3.58 -12.41 7.29
C PHE A 121 -4.91 -12.58 8.02
N GLU A 122 -5.73 -13.56 7.65
CA GLU A 122 -7.00 -13.84 8.35
C GLU A 122 -6.77 -14.19 9.81
N ALA A 123 -5.76 -15.02 10.12
CA ALA A 123 -5.36 -15.34 11.48
C ALA A 123 -4.86 -14.11 12.26
N LEU A 124 -4.17 -13.19 11.59
CA LEU A 124 -3.75 -11.91 12.17
C LEU A 124 -4.97 -11.03 12.48
N ALA A 125 -5.89 -10.87 11.55
CA ALA A 125 -7.11 -10.08 11.74
C ALA A 125 -7.96 -10.63 12.89
N ASP A 126 -8.06 -11.95 13.03
CA ASP A 126 -8.76 -12.60 14.15
C ASP A 126 -8.14 -12.25 15.52
N LYS A 127 -6.82 -12.03 15.59
CA LYS A 127 -6.18 -11.55 16.83
C LYS A 127 -6.61 -10.13 17.17
N TYR A 128 -6.67 -9.25 16.17
CA TYR A 128 -7.13 -7.87 16.36
C TYR A 128 -8.60 -7.78 16.79
N LEU A 129 -9.46 -8.69 16.31
CA LEU A 129 -10.86 -8.76 16.71
C LEU A 129 -11.06 -9.23 18.16
N ARG A 130 -10.06 -9.89 18.75
CA ARG A 130 -10.12 -10.38 20.15
C ARG A 130 -9.53 -9.38 21.16
N LEU A 131 -8.93 -8.28 20.71
CA LEU A 131 -8.40 -7.29 21.63
C LEU A 131 -9.57 -6.66 22.41
N PRO A 132 -9.47 -6.53 23.73
CA PRO A 132 -10.49 -5.83 24.50
C PRO A 132 -10.54 -4.37 24.06
N VAL A 133 -11.72 -3.91 23.85
CA VAL A 133 -11.99 -2.51 23.49
C VAL A 133 -11.88 -1.65 24.75
#